data_e22b1b384b62c5827fe13a0227051c52
#
_entry.id   e22b1b384b62c5827fe13a0227051c52
#
_cell.length_a   1.000
_cell.length_b   1.000
_cell.length_c   1.000
_cell.angle_alpha   90.00
_cell.angle_beta   90.00
_cell.angle_gamma   90.00
#
_symmetry.space_group_name_H-M   'P 1'
#
loop_
_entity.id
_entity.type
_entity.pdbx_description
1 polymer ?
#
loop_
_entity_poly.entity_id
_entity_poly.type
_entity_poly.pdbx_seq_one_letter_code
_entity_poly.pdbx_strand_id
1 'polypeptide(L)'
;TYLSYSLKNFKNNMKMYADILAVGIPASLEQLIMAILAIIVNFLLTVVAGTTAVAVYTAGWRIISVGIIPAVGVGTAAVTVAGVSYGARNYDKIKTTVRYSAKLGFIVSLITCILIHVFAGQIAYIFSYSSNSSQLAPLITKFLQLMCLFVLFVPFGATAANVFQGLGKGTVSLGLTIMREFI
;
A
#
# COMPACT_ATOMS: atom_id res chain seq x y z
N THR A 1 -5.11 28.81 -15.95
CA THR A 1 -5.23 28.12 -14.65
C THR A 1 -6.69 28.10 -14.25
N TYR A 2 -7.32 26.90 -14.25
CA TYR A 2 -8.74 26.71 -13.90
C TYR A 2 -9.02 26.75 -12.38
N LEU A 3 -8.00 26.93 -11.56
CA LEU A 3 -8.12 27.00 -10.11
C LEU A 3 -7.67 28.37 -9.63
N SER A 4 -8.61 29.16 -9.07
CA SER A 4 -8.30 30.39 -8.34
C SER A 4 -8.48 30.14 -6.83
N TYR A 5 -7.44 30.34 -6.08
CA TYR A 5 -7.50 30.32 -4.61
C TYR A 5 -8.05 31.66 -4.11
N SER A 6 -9.36 31.73 -3.90
CA SER A 6 -9.99 32.93 -3.32
C SER A 6 -10.80 32.58 -2.10
N LEU A 7 -10.38 33.04 -0.94
CA LEU A 7 -11.13 32.86 0.31
C LEU A 7 -12.49 33.60 0.31
N LYS A 8 -12.67 34.58 -0.60
CA LYS A 8 -13.96 35.32 -0.73
C LYS A 8 -15.10 34.43 -1.20
N ASN A 9 -14.81 33.32 -1.88
CA ASN A 9 -15.84 32.40 -2.41
C ASN A 9 -16.01 31.14 -1.54
N PHE A 10 -15.36 31.10 -0.37
CA PHE A 10 -15.51 29.97 0.54
C PHE A 10 -16.91 29.95 1.17
N LYS A 11 -17.72 28.98 0.75
CA LYS A 11 -19.02 28.70 1.36
C LYS A 11 -18.89 27.44 2.21
N ASN A 12 -19.20 27.59 3.50
CA ASN A 12 -19.29 26.46 4.40
C ASN A 12 -20.46 25.55 3.97
N ASN A 13 -20.17 24.36 3.48
CA ASN A 13 -21.17 23.40 3.01
C ASN A 13 -21.03 22.10 3.79
N MET A 14 -21.91 21.91 4.78
CA MET A 14 -21.92 20.72 5.65
C MET A 14 -22.06 19.40 4.87
N LYS A 15 -22.75 19.42 3.74
CA LYS A 15 -22.86 18.22 2.89
C LYS A 15 -21.50 17.82 2.29
N MET A 16 -20.71 18.80 1.86
CA MET A 16 -19.37 18.54 1.33
C MET A 16 -18.42 17.96 2.39
N TYR A 17 -18.52 18.45 3.63
CA TYR A 17 -17.77 17.86 4.75
C TYR A 17 -18.19 16.42 5.04
N ALA A 18 -19.50 16.15 5.04
CA ALA A 18 -20.01 14.80 5.22
C ALA A 18 -19.51 13.84 4.13
N ASP A 19 -19.51 14.27 2.87
CA ASP A 19 -19.00 13.47 1.73
C ASP A 19 -17.50 13.18 1.86
N ILE A 20 -16.70 14.17 2.28
CA ILE A 20 -15.27 14.00 2.54
C ILE A 20 -15.03 13.02 3.70
N LEU A 21 -15.75 13.17 4.80
CA LEU A 21 -15.64 12.32 5.98
C LEU A 21 -16.13 10.89 5.70
N ALA A 22 -17.13 10.70 4.86
CA ALA A 22 -17.64 9.39 4.47
C ALA A 22 -16.56 8.51 3.77
N VAL A 23 -15.58 9.13 3.13
CA VAL A 23 -14.43 8.42 2.55
C VAL A 23 -13.21 8.49 3.47
N GLY A 24 -12.98 9.63 4.10
CA GLY A 24 -11.80 9.88 4.92
C GLY A 24 -11.78 9.03 6.20
N ILE A 25 -12.91 8.86 6.89
CA ILE A 25 -12.99 8.05 8.11
C ILE A 25 -12.66 6.57 7.81
N PRO A 26 -13.30 5.90 6.82
CA PRO A 26 -12.91 4.54 6.46
C PRO A 26 -11.45 4.41 6.05
N ALA A 27 -10.90 5.35 5.27
CA ALA A 27 -9.51 5.34 4.87
C ALA A 27 -8.54 5.49 6.07
N SER A 28 -8.90 6.31 7.05
CA SER A 28 -8.12 6.44 8.29
C SER A 28 -8.19 5.16 9.13
N LEU A 29 -9.36 4.51 9.18
CA LEU A 29 -9.52 3.21 9.85
C LEU A 29 -8.70 2.11 9.17
N GLU A 30 -8.60 2.10 7.84
CA GLU A 30 -7.70 1.18 7.12
C GLU A 30 -6.25 1.32 7.63
N GLN A 31 -5.74 2.55 7.72
CA GLN A 31 -4.37 2.81 8.20
C GLN A 31 -4.20 2.43 9.68
N LEU A 32 -5.21 2.67 10.50
CA LEU A 32 -5.20 2.30 11.91
C LEU A 32 -5.14 0.77 12.09
N ILE A 33 -5.94 0.02 11.33
CA ILE A 33 -5.94 -1.45 11.35
C ILE A 33 -4.56 -1.99 10.94
N MET A 34 -3.96 -1.44 9.87
CA MET A 34 -2.62 -1.82 9.42
C MET A 34 -1.56 -1.57 10.51
N ALA A 35 -1.64 -0.44 11.22
CA ALA A 35 -0.73 -0.13 12.32
C ALA A 35 -0.90 -1.11 13.49
N ILE A 36 -2.14 -1.45 13.86
CA ILE A 36 -2.43 -2.43 14.92
C ILE A 36 -1.90 -3.81 14.53
N LEU A 37 -2.13 -4.25 13.29
CA LEU A 37 -1.61 -5.54 12.80
C LEU A 37 -0.09 -5.58 12.85
N ALA A 38 0.60 -4.49 12.46
CA ALA A 38 2.05 -4.41 12.57
C ALA A 38 2.54 -4.56 14.02
N ILE A 39 1.84 -3.97 14.99
CA ILE A 39 2.16 -4.11 16.41
C ILE A 39 1.96 -5.57 16.86
N ILE A 40 0.84 -6.20 16.51
CA ILE A 40 0.54 -7.59 16.86
C ILE A 40 1.59 -8.53 16.27
N VAL A 41 1.94 -8.37 14.98
CA VAL A 41 2.96 -9.20 14.33
C VAL A 41 4.31 -9.05 15.02
N ASN A 42 4.74 -7.83 15.34
CA ASN A 42 6.00 -7.60 16.05
C ASN A 42 5.99 -8.23 17.47
N PHE A 43 4.86 -8.13 18.18
CA PHE A 43 4.70 -8.77 19.48
C PHE A 43 4.81 -10.31 19.38
N LEU A 44 4.09 -10.92 18.44
CA LEU A 44 4.13 -12.36 18.22
C LEU A 44 5.55 -12.82 17.82
N LEU A 45 6.23 -12.09 16.94
CA LEU A 45 7.61 -12.39 16.55
C LEU A 45 8.55 -12.33 17.76
N THR A 46 8.36 -11.36 18.66
CA THR A 46 9.17 -11.25 19.87
C THR A 46 8.99 -12.45 20.77
N VAL A 47 7.74 -12.90 20.98
CA VAL A 47 7.40 -14.01 21.87
C VAL A 47 7.86 -15.35 21.30
N VAL A 48 7.69 -15.57 19.99
CA VAL A 48 7.92 -16.89 19.35
C VAL A 48 9.38 -17.07 18.93
N ALA A 49 10.00 -16.03 18.36
CA ALA A 49 11.30 -16.14 17.69
C ALA A 49 12.36 -15.14 18.21
N GLY A 50 12.02 -14.36 19.22
CA GLY A 50 12.93 -13.43 19.88
C GLY A 50 13.24 -12.16 19.08
N THR A 51 14.13 -11.34 19.64
CA THR A 51 14.48 -10.01 19.09
C THR A 51 15.14 -10.05 17.71
N THR A 52 15.85 -11.14 17.40
CA THR A 52 16.48 -11.35 16.08
C THR A 52 15.45 -11.39 14.97
N ALA A 53 14.34 -12.09 15.16
CA ALA A 53 13.27 -12.18 14.18
C ALA A 53 12.59 -10.83 13.94
N VAL A 54 12.39 -10.05 15.00
CA VAL A 54 11.86 -8.68 14.89
C VAL A 54 12.80 -7.78 14.11
N ALA A 55 14.10 -7.88 14.34
CA ALA A 55 15.10 -7.11 13.61
C ALA A 55 15.08 -7.44 12.10
N VAL A 56 15.04 -8.72 11.74
CA VAL A 56 14.97 -9.19 10.34
C VAL A 56 13.66 -8.71 9.69
N TYR A 57 12.53 -8.89 10.36
CA TYR A 57 11.22 -8.47 9.87
C TYR A 57 11.18 -6.95 9.64
N THR A 58 11.60 -6.17 10.63
CA THR A 58 11.55 -4.70 10.56
C THR A 58 12.47 -4.16 9.47
N ALA A 59 13.70 -4.68 9.37
CA ALA A 59 14.63 -4.28 8.32
C ALA A 59 14.12 -4.69 6.93
N GLY A 60 13.66 -5.92 6.77
CA GLY A 60 13.12 -6.42 5.52
C GLY A 60 11.86 -5.68 5.09
N TRP A 61 10.94 -5.38 6.02
CA TRP A 61 9.72 -4.63 5.72
C TRP A 61 10.00 -3.20 5.27
N ARG A 62 11.02 -2.53 5.84
CA ARG A 62 11.45 -1.20 5.37
C ARG A 62 11.93 -1.22 3.92
N ILE A 63 12.70 -2.22 3.55
CA ILE A 63 13.19 -2.38 2.18
C ILE A 63 12.02 -2.61 1.22
N ILE A 64 11.12 -3.52 1.56
CA ILE A 64 9.94 -3.85 0.76
C ILE A 64 9.03 -2.62 0.62
N SER A 65 8.83 -1.85 1.68
CA SER A 65 8.01 -0.64 1.65
C SER A 65 8.51 0.37 0.62
N VAL A 66 9.82 0.58 0.53
CA VAL A 66 10.41 1.43 -0.53
C VAL A 66 10.11 0.87 -1.92
N GLY A 67 10.22 -0.45 -2.08
CA GLY A 67 9.93 -1.13 -3.35
C GLY A 67 8.45 -1.04 -3.77
N ILE A 68 7.53 -0.98 -2.83
CA ILE A 68 6.08 -0.91 -3.11
C ILE A 68 5.64 0.52 -3.52
N ILE A 69 6.39 1.56 -3.17
CA ILE A 69 6.01 2.97 -3.43
C ILE A 69 5.53 3.21 -4.88
N PRO A 70 6.23 2.75 -5.94
CA PRO A 70 5.77 2.98 -7.31
C PRO A 70 4.43 2.30 -7.61
N ALA A 71 4.18 1.12 -7.07
CA ALA A 71 2.91 0.41 -7.24
C ALA A 71 1.76 1.12 -6.50
N VAL A 72 2.03 1.66 -5.30
CA VAL A 72 1.07 2.50 -4.56
C VAL A 72 0.75 3.77 -5.36
N GLY A 73 1.75 4.38 -6.01
CA GLY A 73 1.54 5.53 -6.91
C GLY A 73 0.56 5.24 -8.04
N VAL A 74 0.63 4.06 -8.66
CA VAL A 74 -0.36 3.62 -9.65
C VAL A 74 -1.75 3.48 -9.04
N GLY A 75 -1.84 2.93 -7.83
CA GLY A 75 -3.10 2.79 -7.11
C GLY A 75 -3.74 4.13 -6.77
N THR A 76 -2.98 5.11 -6.29
CA THR A 76 -3.50 6.45 -5.99
C THR A 76 -3.95 7.20 -7.23
N ALA A 77 -3.27 7.05 -8.35
CA ALA A 77 -3.73 7.58 -9.64
C ALA A 77 -5.08 6.98 -10.06
N ALA A 78 -5.31 5.69 -9.80
CA ALA A 78 -6.57 5.02 -10.08
C ALA A 78 -7.74 5.60 -9.27
N VAL A 79 -7.54 6.04 -8.01
CA VAL A 79 -8.56 6.73 -7.20
C VAL A 79 -9.09 7.95 -7.94
N THR A 80 -8.20 8.81 -8.44
CA THR A 80 -8.57 10.05 -9.12
C THR A 80 -9.32 9.79 -10.42
N VAL A 81 -8.81 8.88 -11.26
CA VAL A 81 -9.43 8.56 -12.56
C VAL A 81 -10.79 7.90 -12.36
N ALA A 82 -10.92 7.01 -11.37
CA ALA A 82 -12.18 6.37 -11.03
C ALA A 82 -13.22 7.38 -10.55
N GLY A 83 -12.83 8.30 -9.66
CA GLY A 83 -13.72 9.35 -9.12
C GLY A 83 -14.24 10.28 -10.22
N VAL A 84 -13.37 10.79 -11.08
CA VAL A 84 -13.77 11.64 -12.22
C VAL A 84 -14.66 10.87 -13.19
N SER A 85 -14.34 9.61 -13.49
CA SER A 85 -15.14 8.79 -14.41
C SER A 85 -16.51 8.46 -13.85
N TYR A 86 -16.60 8.26 -12.54
CA TYR A 86 -17.87 8.05 -11.84
C TYR A 86 -18.75 9.29 -11.86
N GLY A 87 -18.19 10.47 -11.57
CA GLY A 87 -18.89 11.74 -11.68
C GLY A 87 -19.41 12.02 -13.08
N ALA A 88 -18.66 11.62 -14.10
CA ALA A 88 -19.05 11.70 -15.51
C ALA A 88 -20.00 10.58 -15.95
N ARG A 89 -20.42 9.66 -15.08
CA ARG A 89 -21.24 8.47 -15.36
C ARG A 89 -20.66 7.54 -16.45
N ASN A 90 -19.34 7.57 -16.65
CA ASN A 90 -18.64 6.74 -17.63
C ASN A 90 -18.12 5.45 -16.99
N TYR A 91 -18.99 4.46 -16.87
CA TYR A 91 -18.70 3.18 -16.20
C TYR A 91 -17.69 2.31 -16.99
N ASP A 92 -17.64 2.43 -18.31
CA ASP A 92 -16.67 1.67 -19.10
C ASP A 92 -15.25 2.17 -18.87
N LYS A 93 -15.09 3.47 -18.64
CA LYS A 93 -13.81 4.04 -18.26
C LYS A 93 -13.35 3.56 -16.87
N ILE A 94 -14.27 3.34 -15.93
CA ILE A 94 -13.95 2.75 -14.62
C ILE A 94 -13.42 1.32 -14.80
N LYS A 95 -14.08 0.47 -15.61
CA LYS A 95 -13.61 -0.90 -15.89
C LYS A 95 -12.22 -0.88 -16.52
N THR A 96 -12.01 0.00 -17.47
CA THR A 96 -10.70 0.18 -18.14
C THR A 96 -9.65 0.63 -17.13
N THR A 97 -9.97 1.57 -16.24
CA THR A 97 -9.07 2.04 -15.19
C THR A 97 -8.64 0.90 -14.28
N VAL A 98 -9.58 0.06 -13.80
CA VAL A 98 -9.27 -1.09 -12.95
C VAL A 98 -8.30 -2.05 -13.65
N ARG A 99 -8.62 -2.44 -14.89
CA ARG A 99 -7.77 -3.38 -15.65
C ARG A 99 -6.38 -2.82 -15.92
N TYR A 100 -6.31 -1.56 -16.33
CA TYR A 100 -5.05 -0.90 -16.67
C TYR A 100 -4.18 -0.68 -15.43
N SER A 101 -4.76 -0.20 -14.34
CA SER A 101 -4.04 0.01 -13.09
C SER A 101 -3.58 -1.30 -12.46
N ALA A 102 -4.40 -2.36 -12.50
CA ALA A 102 -4.00 -3.68 -12.03
C ALA A 102 -2.84 -4.24 -12.87
N LYS A 103 -2.91 -4.15 -14.21
CA LYS A 103 -1.85 -4.59 -15.12
C LYS A 103 -0.57 -3.79 -14.91
N LEU A 104 -0.66 -2.47 -14.84
CA LEU A 104 0.49 -1.59 -14.66
C LEU A 104 1.11 -1.81 -13.27
N GLY A 105 0.29 -1.89 -12.23
CA GLY A 105 0.73 -2.20 -10.88
C GLY A 105 1.44 -3.55 -10.79
N PHE A 106 0.92 -4.58 -11.46
CA PHE A 106 1.56 -5.88 -11.55
C PHE A 106 2.93 -5.82 -12.25
N ILE A 107 3.02 -5.13 -13.40
CA ILE A 107 4.31 -4.96 -14.13
C ILE A 107 5.33 -4.24 -13.25
N VAL A 108 4.92 -3.15 -12.59
CA VAL A 108 5.79 -2.40 -11.68
C VAL A 108 6.25 -3.27 -10.52
N SER A 109 5.34 -4.03 -9.89
CA SER A 109 5.69 -4.95 -8.80
C SER A 109 6.59 -6.08 -9.26
N LEU A 110 6.40 -6.59 -10.49
CA LEU A 110 7.26 -7.62 -11.07
C LEU A 110 8.70 -7.10 -11.25
N ILE A 111 8.86 -5.90 -11.81
CA ILE A 111 10.17 -5.26 -11.98
C ILE A 111 10.82 -5.06 -10.60
N THR A 112 10.09 -4.52 -9.64
CA THR A 112 10.57 -4.31 -8.28
C THR A 112 10.97 -5.62 -7.62
N CYS A 113 10.18 -6.67 -7.80
CA CYS A 113 10.44 -8.00 -7.27
C CYS A 113 11.74 -8.59 -7.85
N ILE A 114 11.93 -8.48 -9.16
CA ILE A 114 13.17 -8.92 -9.82
C ILE A 114 14.39 -8.16 -9.28
N LEU A 115 14.28 -6.83 -9.16
CA LEU A 115 15.36 -6.00 -8.62
C LEU A 115 15.68 -6.38 -7.17
N ILE A 116 14.67 -6.50 -6.31
CA ILE A 116 14.88 -6.90 -4.91
C ILE A 116 15.48 -8.32 -4.85
N HIS A 117 14.99 -9.26 -5.67
CA HIS A 117 15.47 -10.64 -5.65
C HIS A 117 16.94 -10.75 -6.08
N VAL A 118 17.34 -10.07 -7.17
CA VAL A 118 18.71 -10.05 -7.69
C VAL A 118 19.66 -9.35 -6.73
N PHE A 119 19.26 -8.21 -6.18
CA PHE A 119 20.08 -7.39 -5.29
C PHE A 119 19.86 -7.67 -3.80
N ALA A 120 19.08 -8.69 -3.43
CA ALA A 120 18.73 -9.00 -2.04
C ALA A 120 19.96 -9.10 -1.12
N GLY A 121 21.04 -9.72 -1.58
CA GLY A 121 22.27 -9.86 -0.80
C GLY A 121 22.96 -8.53 -0.57
N GLN A 122 23.09 -7.70 -1.60
CA GLN A 122 23.73 -6.37 -1.50
C GLN A 122 22.92 -5.44 -0.61
N ILE A 123 21.58 -5.44 -0.77
CA ILE A 123 20.67 -4.66 0.04
C ILE A 123 20.75 -5.10 1.50
N ALA A 124 20.67 -6.41 1.76
CA ALA A 124 20.80 -6.95 3.12
C ALA A 124 22.13 -6.58 3.77
N TYR A 125 23.23 -6.59 3.02
CA TYR A 125 24.55 -6.21 3.52
C TYR A 125 24.61 -4.74 3.95
N ILE A 126 23.99 -3.82 3.20
CA ILE A 126 23.92 -2.38 3.55
C ILE A 126 23.20 -2.20 4.91
N PHE A 127 22.15 -2.96 5.16
CA PHE A 127 21.38 -2.88 6.42
C PHE A 127 22.01 -3.63 7.59
N SER A 128 22.99 -4.50 7.34
CA SER A 128 23.71 -5.28 8.34
C SER A 128 25.21 -4.95 8.40
N TYR A 129 25.59 -3.73 8.04
CA TYR A 129 27.00 -3.30 7.97
C TYR A 129 27.72 -3.29 9.34
N SER A 130 27.00 -3.26 10.46
CA SER A 130 27.58 -3.36 11.80
C SER A 130 28.04 -4.79 12.09
N SER A 131 29.23 -4.94 12.70
CA SER A 131 29.83 -6.24 13.06
C SER A 131 28.90 -7.16 13.87
N ASN A 132 28.03 -6.59 14.71
CA ASN A 132 27.02 -7.33 15.49
C ASN A 132 25.79 -7.71 14.66
N SER A 133 25.59 -7.13 13.49
CA SER A 133 24.41 -7.35 12.62
C SER A 133 24.73 -8.21 11.40
N SER A 134 25.98 -8.54 11.15
CA SER A 134 26.43 -9.31 9.97
C SER A 134 25.77 -10.69 9.88
N GLN A 135 25.44 -11.29 11.02
CA GLN A 135 24.73 -12.58 11.09
C GLN A 135 23.27 -12.48 10.62
N LEU A 136 22.69 -11.26 10.56
CA LEU A 136 21.31 -11.04 10.10
C LEU A 136 21.20 -10.98 8.57
N ALA A 137 22.29 -10.68 7.85
CA ALA A 137 22.29 -10.53 6.39
C ALA A 137 21.67 -11.72 5.64
N PRO A 138 22.04 -12.99 5.92
CA PRO A 138 21.46 -14.14 5.23
C PRO A 138 19.98 -14.33 5.56
N LEU A 139 19.54 -13.97 6.77
CA LEU A 139 18.14 -14.05 7.18
C LEU A 139 17.30 -12.96 6.48
N ILE A 140 17.81 -11.73 6.41
CA ILE A 140 17.18 -10.63 5.68
C ILE A 140 17.08 -10.98 4.19
N THR A 141 18.13 -11.54 3.60
CA THR A 141 18.12 -11.96 2.18
C THR A 141 17.02 -12.99 1.92
N LYS A 142 16.90 -14.03 2.73
CA LYS A 142 15.83 -15.05 2.61
C LYS A 142 14.46 -14.43 2.79
N PHE A 143 14.30 -13.53 3.77
CA PHE A 143 13.05 -12.83 4.01
C PHE A 143 12.63 -12.00 2.79
N LEU A 144 13.55 -11.24 2.19
CA LEU A 144 13.28 -10.44 1.00
C LEU A 144 12.85 -11.31 -0.19
N GLN A 145 13.53 -12.44 -0.41
CA GLN A 145 13.21 -13.37 -1.50
C GLN A 145 11.82 -13.99 -1.33
N LEU A 146 11.44 -14.36 -0.11
CA LEU A 146 10.10 -14.90 0.17
C LEU A 146 9.02 -13.82 0.02
N MET A 147 9.28 -12.61 0.51
CA MET A 147 8.33 -11.50 0.44
C MET A 147 8.11 -10.97 -0.98
N CYS A 148 9.04 -11.19 -1.90
CA CYS A 148 8.85 -10.87 -3.33
C CYS A 148 7.58 -11.52 -3.89
N LEU A 149 7.29 -12.77 -3.52
CA LEU A 149 6.07 -13.45 -3.97
C LEU A 149 4.80 -12.73 -3.46
N PHE A 150 4.80 -12.29 -2.21
CA PHE A 150 3.70 -11.52 -1.64
C PHE A 150 3.50 -10.18 -2.36
N VAL A 151 4.59 -9.42 -2.56
CA VAL A 151 4.57 -8.10 -3.21
C VAL A 151 3.94 -8.15 -4.61
N LEU A 152 4.11 -9.26 -5.32
CA LEU A 152 3.57 -9.44 -6.67
C LEU A 152 2.03 -9.41 -6.72
N PHE A 153 1.37 -9.87 -5.65
CA PHE A 153 -0.10 -9.91 -5.56
C PHE A 153 -0.73 -8.66 -4.93
N VAL A 154 0.04 -7.86 -4.21
CA VAL A 154 -0.43 -6.62 -3.55
C VAL A 154 -1.19 -5.68 -4.49
N PRO A 155 -0.76 -5.41 -5.74
CA PRO A 155 -1.43 -4.45 -6.62
C PRO A 155 -2.87 -4.80 -6.96
N PHE A 156 -3.23 -6.08 -7.01
CA PHE A 156 -4.59 -6.49 -7.35
C PHE A 156 -5.59 -6.07 -6.27
N GLY A 157 -5.30 -6.40 -5.02
CA GLY A 157 -6.15 -6.01 -3.89
C GLY A 157 -6.14 -4.49 -3.66
N ALA A 158 -4.97 -3.86 -3.72
CA ALA A 158 -4.82 -2.43 -3.54
C ALA A 158 -5.57 -1.63 -4.63
N THR A 159 -5.50 -2.04 -5.89
CA THR A 159 -6.23 -1.38 -6.99
C THR A 159 -7.74 -1.45 -6.77
N ALA A 160 -8.26 -2.61 -6.36
CA ALA A 160 -9.69 -2.76 -6.08
C ALA A 160 -10.13 -1.81 -4.95
N ALA A 161 -9.45 -1.82 -3.81
CA ALA A 161 -9.74 -0.94 -2.68
C ALA A 161 -9.67 0.54 -3.09
N ASN A 162 -8.61 0.94 -3.77
CA ASN A 162 -8.41 2.31 -4.25
C ASN A 162 -9.51 2.79 -5.20
N VAL A 163 -9.95 1.95 -6.13
CA VAL A 163 -11.04 2.31 -7.04
C VAL A 163 -12.34 2.51 -6.27
N PHE A 164 -12.70 1.64 -5.33
CA PHE A 164 -13.88 1.86 -4.49
C PHE A 164 -13.79 3.12 -3.65
N GLN A 165 -12.62 3.46 -3.14
CA GLN A 165 -12.36 4.73 -2.46
C GLN A 165 -12.62 5.92 -3.39
N GLY A 166 -12.14 5.87 -4.64
CA GLY A 166 -12.41 6.88 -5.68
C GLY A 166 -13.89 7.01 -6.06
N LEU A 167 -14.66 5.93 -5.95
CA LEU A 167 -16.11 5.94 -6.17
C LEU A 167 -16.92 6.54 -4.99
N GLY A 168 -16.25 7.00 -3.94
CA GLY A 168 -16.91 7.48 -2.72
C GLY A 168 -17.44 6.36 -1.81
N LYS A 169 -17.09 5.10 -2.09
CA LYS A 169 -17.53 3.93 -1.32
C LYS A 169 -16.45 3.47 -0.34
N GLY A 170 -16.07 4.36 0.58
CA GLY A 170 -14.98 4.11 1.54
C GLY A 170 -15.20 2.89 2.43
N THR A 171 -16.45 2.60 2.83
CA THR A 171 -16.79 1.42 3.63
C THR A 171 -16.54 0.10 2.89
N VAL A 172 -16.76 0.07 1.58
CA VAL A 172 -16.46 -1.11 0.74
C VAL A 172 -14.95 -1.28 0.61
N SER A 173 -14.21 -0.19 0.41
CA SER A 173 -12.74 -0.21 0.42
C SER A 173 -12.20 -0.78 1.72
N LEU A 174 -12.69 -0.29 2.86
CA LEU A 174 -12.33 -0.80 4.19
C LEU A 174 -12.61 -2.30 4.32
N GLY A 175 -13.78 -2.76 3.90
CA GLY A 175 -14.13 -4.18 3.93
C GLY A 175 -13.17 -5.05 3.09
N LEU A 176 -12.81 -4.61 1.88
CA LEU A 176 -11.85 -5.31 1.02
C LEU A 176 -10.44 -5.33 1.63
N THR A 177 -10.02 -4.23 2.24
CA THR A 177 -8.71 -4.16 2.91
C THR A 177 -8.67 -5.12 4.10
N ILE A 178 -9.71 -5.14 4.94
CA ILE A 178 -9.81 -6.08 6.07
C ILE A 178 -9.74 -7.53 5.55
N MET A 179 -10.56 -7.89 4.56
CA MET A 179 -10.53 -9.25 4.00
C MET A 179 -9.13 -9.63 3.51
N ARG A 180 -8.43 -8.73 2.81
CA ARG A 180 -7.07 -8.98 2.31
C ARG A 180 -6.06 -9.19 3.41
N GLU A 181 -6.18 -8.50 4.53
CA GLU A 181 -5.20 -8.57 5.63
C GLU A 181 -5.41 -9.80 6.53
N PHE A 182 -6.64 -10.35 6.57
CA PHE A 182 -6.97 -11.49 7.43
C PHE A 182 -6.98 -12.84 6.69
N ILE A 183 -6.89 -12.86 5.37
CA ILE A 183 -6.78 -14.08 4.55
C ILE A 183 -5.33 -14.28 4.10
#